data_1dc139cd664cf08b44f817e5fd1ab280
#
_entry.id   1dc139cd664cf08b44f817e5fd1ab280
#
_cell.length_a   1.000
_cell.length_b   1.000
_cell.length_c   1.000
_cell.angle_alpha   90.00
_cell.angle_beta   90.00
_cell.angle_gamma   90.00
#
_symmetry.space_group_name_H-M   'P 1'
#
loop_
_entity.id
_entity.type
_entity.pdbx_description
1 polymer ?
#
loop_
_entity_poly.entity_id
_entity_poly.type
_entity_poly.pdbx_seq_one_letter_code
_entity_poly.pdbx_strand_id
1 'polypeptide(L)'
;MSKEPKIAILHVMLQPRTGPWGVMKELSHAQSESGRYAEVAFGLITDRSWPEACERELRQLGIRSYRRRTVKLFGTAQQMFQWVVRPGIEKWVADLAARSGAENVVVHCHNAWICGVFLPLRPLPGLRVGVVATFHGVTAQLDGRPVRRWLHRWMAARLPRIGVLPTSVDRANLSLAEQVLGLSPGLFTVIPNGVAAVDSLRCAPWNGTGEFRVGHVGSIMERKGWRIVADAVLRLRSKGFNVRLIMAGAGPDEAEAHALASAHPGALEYLGYVTDPRRNLMPKLHALSVISAHEGLPLTIIEAMSVGLPVIATAVGGIPEAVTDGANGFLVPRTVEAVAGALKTWIELPGVWQQMHTATLDRFNRQFEIGHVMQQYDSLYARCFDL
;
A
#
# COMPACT_ATOMS: atom_id res chain seq x y z
N MET A 1 17.16 -6.04 -36.71
CA MET A 1 16.52 -6.10 -35.38
C MET A 1 16.40 -4.68 -34.86
N SER A 2 15.21 -4.09 -34.89
CA SER A 2 14.96 -2.77 -34.26
C SER A 2 15.17 -2.96 -32.75
N LYS A 3 16.09 -2.20 -32.16
CA LYS A 3 16.24 -2.15 -30.72
C LYS A 3 14.91 -1.65 -30.14
N GLU A 4 14.28 -2.45 -29.27
CA GLU A 4 13.15 -1.94 -28.51
C GLU A 4 13.53 -0.64 -27.80
N PRO A 5 12.66 0.38 -27.82
CA PRO A 5 12.98 1.67 -27.23
C PRO A 5 13.18 1.53 -25.72
N LYS A 6 14.32 1.98 -25.23
CA LYS A 6 14.65 1.91 -23.80
C LYS A 6 13.74 2.82 -22.99
N ILE A 7 13.08 2.26 -21.99
CA ILE A 7 12.22 2.99 -21.04
C ILE A 7 12.97 3.16 -19.72
N ALA A 8 12.97 4.37 -19.17
CA ALA A 8 13.35 4.63 -17.77
C ALA A 8 12.13 5.04 -16.95
N ILE A 9 12.14 4.75 -15.64
CA ILE A 9 11.02 5.06 -14.75
C ILE A 9 11.48 6.00 -13.65
N LEU A 10 10.72 7.08 -13.47
CA LEU A 10 10.84 8.00 -12.35
C LEU A 10 9.58 7.90 -11.47
N HIS A 11 9.67 7.19 -10.34
CA HIS A 11 8.61 7.24 -9.34
C HIS A 11 8.64 8.57 -8.60
N VAL A 12 7.50 9.22 -8.43
CA VAL A 12 7.39 10.50 -7.73
C VAL A 12 6.38 10.41 -6.60
N MET A 13 6.80 10.86 -5.40
CA MET A 13 5.96 10.80 -4.20
C MET A 13 6.09 12.04 -3.33
N LEU A 14 5.00 12.35 -2.60
CA LEU A 14 5.01 13.24 -1.43
C LEU A 14 5.03 12.40 -0.15
N GLN A 15 5.92 12.74 0.78
CA GLN A 15 5.99 12.20 2.13
C GLN A 15 6.18 10.66 2.25
N PRO A 16 7.36 10.17 2.57
CA PRO A 16 7.74 8.75 2.55
C PRO A 16 7.27 7.91 3.76
N ARG A 17 6.41 8.42 4.62
CA ARG A 17 6.00 7.74 5.87
C ARG A 17 4.59 7.14 5.83
N THR A 18 3.99 7.03 4.66
CA THR A 18 2.62 6.53 4.48
C THR A 18 2.61 5.13 3.91
N GLY A 19 1.48 4.40 4.00
CA GLY A 19 1.32 3.08 3.37
C GLY A 19 1.81 2.98 1.93
N PRO A 20 1.58 3.99 1.06
CA PRO A 20 2.14 4.03 -0.28
C PRO A 20 3.66 3.90 -0.39
N TRP A 21 4.45 4.26 0.64
CA TRP A 21 5.90 4.08 0.63
C TRP A 21 6.33 2.62 0.47
N GLY A 22 5.70 1.71 1.25
CA GLY A 22 5.98 0.27 1.13
C GLY A 22 5.68 -0.28 -0.26
N VAL A 23 4.51 0.09 -0.81
CA VAL A 23 4.09 -0.31 -2.17
C VAL A 23 5.11 0.13 -3.22
N MET A 24 5.51 1.40 -3.17
CA MET A 24 6.46 1.96 -4.13
C MET A 24 7.82 1.29 -4.03
N LYS A 25 8.31 1.04 -2.82
CA LYS A 25 9.59 0.38 -2.59
C LYS A 25 9.59 -1.03 -3.21
N GLU A 26 8.56 -1.83 -2.96
CA GLU A 26 8.40 -3.17 -3.55
C GLU A 26 8.35 -3.10 -5.09
N LEU A 27 7.52 -2.23 -5.65
CA LEU A 27 7.38 -2.09 -7.10
C LEU A 27 8.69 -1.60 -7.75
N SER A 28 9.30 -0.55 -7.22
CA SER A 28 10.55 0.02 -7.79
C SER A 28 11.70 -0.96 -7.71
N HIS A 29 11.78 -1.74 -6.62
CA HIS A 29 12.81 -2.77 -6.48
C HIS A 29 12.62 -3.89 -7.51
N ALA A 30 11.41 -4.42 -7.63
CA ALA A 30 11.10 -5.45 -8.61
C ALA A 30 11.34 -4.98 -10.06
N GLN A 31 11.00 -3.74 -10.37
CA GLN A 31 11.28 -3.13 -11.67
C GLN A 31 12.78 -2.99 -11.94
N SER A 32 13.55 -2.56 -10.95
CA SER A 32 15.01 -2.44 -11.06
C SER A 32 15.68 -3.80 -11.30
N GLU A 33 15.27 -4.83 -10.56
CA GLU A 33 15.81 -6.19 -10.67
C GLU A 33 15.37 -6.90 -11.97
N SER A 34 14.27 -6.47 -12.59
CA SER A 34 13.73 -7.14 -13.79
C SER A 34 14.62 -7.02 -15.02
N GLY A 35 15.52 -6.03 -15.07
CA GLY A 35 16.34 -5.69 -16.23
C GLY A 35 15.55 -5.19 -17.46
N ARG A 36 14.23 -4.99 -17.35
CA ARG A 36 13.36 -4.51 -18.44
C ARG A 36 13.47 -3.03 -18.68
N TYR A 37 13.91 -2.28 -17.68
CA TYR A 37 14.01 -0.82 -17.72
C TYR A 37 15.47 -0.36 -17.74
N ALA A 38 15.73 0.72 -18.43
CA ALA A 38 17.08 1.27 -18.55
C ALA A 38 17.61 1.79 -17.20
N GLU A 39 16.75 2.42 -16.41
CA GLU A 39 17.00 2.82 -15.01
C GLU A 39 15.66 3.03 -14.31
N VAL A 40 15.59 2.70 -13.02
CA VAL A 40 14.48 3.04 -12.13
C VAL A 40 14.99 4.01 -11.08
N ALA A 41 14.33 5.14 -10.92
CA ALA A 41 14.72 6.19 -9.99
C ALA A 41 13.53 6.71 -9.18
N PHE A 42 13.85 7.42 -8.11
CA PHE A 42 12.89 7.93 -7.15
C PHE A 42 12.99 9.44 -6.99
N GLY A 43 11.88 10.15 -7.16
CA GLY A 43 11.75 11.58 -6.93
C GLY A 43 10.89 11.89 -5.71
N LEU A 44 11.46 12.62 -4.77
CA LEU A 44 10.77 13.04 -3.57
C LEU A 44 10.56 14.53 -3.49
N ILE A 45 9.32 14.86 -3.21
CA ILE A 45 8.87 16.21 -2.95
C ILE A 45 8.43 16.26 -1.49
N THR A 46 9.16 16.95 -0.63
CA THR A 46 8.88 16.98 0.81
C THR A 46 9.11 18.36 1.41
N ASP A 47 8.29 18.72 2.40
CA ASP A 47 8.41 19.91 3.24
C ASP A 47 9.33 19.69 4.47
N ARG A 48 9.72 18.44 4.73
CA ARG A 48 10.53 18.04 5.87
C ARG A 48 11.89 17.49 5.43
N SER A 49 12.82 17.43 6.38
CA SER A 49 14.05 16.66 6.17
C SER A 49 13.68 15.20 5.90
N TRP A 50 14.22 14.67 4.82
CA TRP A 50 14.10 13.26 4.49
C TRP A 50 14.72 12.42 5.61
N PRO A 51 14.05 11.38 6.11
CA PRO A 51 14.71 10.47 7.03
C PRO A 51 15.87 9.77 6.31
N GLU A 52 17.06 9.89 6.84
CA GLU A 52 18.26 9.20 6.34
C GLU A 52 18.05 7.69 6.17
N ALA A 53 17.13 7.10 6.97
CA ALA A 53 16.71 5.72 6.84
C ALA A 53 16.14 5.39 5.44
N CYS A 54 15.25 6.24 4.91
CA CYS A 54 14.65 6.00 3.59
C CYS A 54 15.68 6.08 2.46
N GLU A 55 16.63 7.02 2.55
CA GLU A 55 17.73 7.09 1.57
C GLU A 55 18.66 5.89 1.66
N ARG A 56 18.93 5.38 2.86
CA ARG A 56 19.69 4.14 3.04
C ARG A 56 18.98 2.96 2.43
N GLU A 57 17.66 2.80 2.67
CA GLU A 57 16.85 1.75 2.07
C GLU A 57 16.92 1.78 0.53
N LEU A 58 16.73 2.96 -0.10
CA LEU A 58 16.81 3.08 -1.56
C LEU A 58 18.21 2.76 -2.08
N ARG A 59 19.26 3.22 -1.40
CA ARG A 59 20.65 2.89 -1.79
C ARG A 59 20.94 1.41 -1.68
N GLN A 60 20.43 0.72 -0.64
CA GLN A 60 20.56 -0.72 -0.49
C GLN A 60 19.87 -1.51 -1.61
N LEU A 61 18.79 -0.95 -2.15
CA LEU A 61 18.05 -1.50 -3.29
C LEU A 61 18.65 -1.07 -4.65
N GLY A 62 19.78 -0.37 -4.67
CA GLY A 62 20.38 0.13 -5.92
C GLY A 62 19.58 1.25 -6.60
N ILE A 63 18.56 1.80 -5.95
CA ILE A 63 17.64 2.79 -6.51
C ILE A 63 18.16 4.20 -6.24
N ARG A 64 18.35 4.97 -7.32
CA ARG A 64 18.71 6.39 -7.24
C ARG A 64 17.54 7.22 -6.72
N SER A 65 17.86 8.22 -5.91
CA SER A 65 16.88 9.19 -5.42
C SER A 65 17.21 10.62 -5.81
N TYR A 66 16.17 11.35 -6.20
CA TYR A 66 16.17 12.80 -6.40
C TYR A 66 15.38 13.46 -5.28
N ARG A 67 15.73 14.71 -4.94
CA ARG A 67 15.16 15.39 -3.79
C ARG A 67 14.82 16.85 -4.11
N ARG A 68 13.62 17.28 -3.69
CA ARG A 68 13.21 18.68 -3.71
C ARG A 68 12.46 19.04 -2.44
N ARG A 69 12.87 20.14 -1.80
CA ARG A 69 12.13 20.73 -0.69
C ARG A 69 10.96 21.56 -1.23
N THR A 70 9.80 21.43 -0.61
CA THR A 70 8.67 22.35 -0.79
C THR A 70 8.49 23.19 0.48
N VAL A 71 7.97 24.39 0.31
CA VAL A 71 7.59 25.23 1.45
C VAL A 71 6.27 24.71 2.02
N LYS A 72 6.17 24.59 3.33
CA LYS A 72 4.96 24.18 4.03
C LYS A 72 3.95 25.32 3.98
N LEU A 73 2.95 25.21 3.10
CA LEU A 73 1.82 26.12 3.05
C LEU A 73 0.55 25.38 3.48
N PHE A 74 -0.25 26.01 4.35
CA PHE A 74 -1.45 25.40 4.91
C PHE A 74 -2.61 25.39 3.89
N GLY A 75 -3.33 24.27 3.84
CA GLY A 75 -4.60 24.14 3.12
C GLY A 75 -4.49 24.13 1.58
N THR A 76 -5.47 24.73 0.91
CA THR A 76 -5.57 24.85 -0.55
C THR A 76 -4.40 25.59 -1.20
N ALA A 77 -3.75 26.49 -0.48
CA ALA A 77 -2.56 27.21 -0.93
C ALA A 77 -1.37 26.26 -1.18
N GLN A 78 -1.24 25.16 -0.41
CA GLN A 78 -0.20 24.14 -0.64
C GLN A 78 -0.30 23.52 -2.02
N GLN A 79 -1.50 23.37 -2.56
CA GLN A 79 -1.74 22.79 -3.88
C GLN A 79 -1.41 23.78 -5.02
N MET A 80 -1.63 25.07 -4.82
CA MET A 80 -1.31 26.12 -5.81
C MET A 80 0.20 26.34 -5.94
N PHE A 81 0.98 26.17 -4.87
CA PHE A 81 2.44 26.34 -4.87
C PHE A 81 3.23 25.18 -5.53
N GLN A 82 2.56 24.09 -5.87
CA GLN A 82 3.20 22.96 -6.57
C GLN A 82 3.70 23.31 -7.97
N TRP A 83 3.24 24.40 -8.55
CA TRP A 83 3.80 24.96 -9.79
C TRP A 83 5.32 25.21 -9.70
N VAL A 84 5.83 25.50 -8.51
CA VAL A 84 7.26 25.66 -8.23
C VAL A 84 8.05 24.34 -8.33
N VAL A 85 7.36 23.21 -8.27
CA VAL A 85 7.97 21.87 -8.29
C VAL A 85 8.24 21.36 -9.70
N ARG A 86 7.43 21.80 -10.68
CA ARG A 86 7.49 21.38 -12.08
C ARG A 86 8.90 21.43 -12.70
N PRO A 87 9.66 22.55 -12.61
CA PRO A 87 10.99 22.61 -13.19
C PRO A 87 11.97 21.62 -12.59
N GLY A 88 11.74 21.18 -11.33
CA GLY A 88 12.54 20.15 -10.67
C GLY A 88 12.30 18.77 -11.25
N ILE A 89 11.04 18.42 -11.51
CA ILE A 89 10.69 17.13 -12.13
C ILE A 89 11.24 17.08 -13.56
N GLU A 90 11.09 18.13 -14.34
CA GLU A 90 11.63 18.22 -15.70
C GLU A 90 13.15 18.00 -15.71
N LYS A 91 13.88 18.60 -14.74
CA LYS A 91 15.32 18.38 -14.57
C LYS A 91 15.65 16.91 -14.20
N TRP A 92 14.87 16.28 -13.31
CA TRP A 92 15.08 14.89 -12.93
C TRP A 92 14.84 13.93 -14.10
N VAL A 93 13.80 14.19 -14.90
CA VAL A 93 13.50 13.42 -16.13
C VAL A 93 14.66 13.55 -17.13
N ALA A 94 15.15 14.76 -17.37
CA ALA A 94 16.26 14.99 -18.29
C ALA A 94 17.57 14.33 -17.82
N ASP A 95 17.90 14.41 -16.52
CA ASP A 95 19.07 13.75 -15.93
C ASP A 95 18.96 12.23 -16.02
N LEU A 96 17.81 11.67 -15.68
CA LEU A 96 17.55 10.22 -15.76
C LEU A 96 17.71 9.72 -17.20
N ALA A 97 17.13 10.41 -18.18
CA ALA A 97 17.22 10.06 -19.58
C ALA A 97 18.67 10.12 -20.11
N ALA A 98 19.37 11.22 -19.81
CA ALA A 98 20.76 11.40 -20.24
C ALA A 98 21.70 10.31 -19.71
N ARG A 99 21.47 9.86 -18.48
CA ARG A 99 22.30 8.84 -17.83
C ARG A 99 21.99 7.43 -18.28
N SER A 100 20.70 7.09 -18.38
CA SER A 100 20.23 5.75 -18.76
C SER A 100 20.29 5.51 -20.27
N GLY A 101 20.43 6.57 -21.07
CA GLY A 101 20.30 6.51 -22.53
C GLY A 101 18.88 6.15 -22.98
N ALA A 102 17.88 6.45 -22.16
CA ALA A 102 16.47 6.18 -22.47
C ALA A 102 15.90 7.30 -23.33
N GLU A 103 15.15 6.93 -24.38
CA GLU A 103 14.38 7.84 -25.23
C GLU A 103 12.97 8.06 -24.69
N ASN A 104 12.48 7.11 -23.87
CA ASN A 104 11.18 7.15 -23.23
C ASN A 104 11.33 7.18 -21.71
N VAL A 105 10.65 8.09 -21.03
CA VAL A 105 10.64 8.19 -19.56
C VAL A 105 9.21 8.17 -19.05
N VAL A 106 8.90 7.24 -18.17
CA VAL A 106 7.63 7.23 -17.43
C VAL A 106 7.80 7.94 -16.11
N VAL A 107 7.01 8.97 -15.88
CA VAL A 107 6.85 9.61 -14.56
C VAL A 107 5.65 8.99 -13.87
N HIS A 108 5.91 8.11 -12.90
CA HIS A 108 4.86 7.43 -12.14
C HIS A 108 4.63 8.12 -10.80
N CYS A 109 3.55 8.85 -10.70
CA CYS A 109 3.18 9.62 -9.52
C CYS A 109 2.33 8.80 -8.56
N HIS A 110 2.80 8.67 -7.32
CA HIS A 110 2.02 8.05 -6.24
C HIS A 110 1.42 9.12 -5.33
N ASN A 111 0.21 9.39 -5.50
CA ASN A 111 -0.61 10.45 -4.97
C ASN A 111 -1.11 11.37 -6.10
N ALA A 112 -2.02 10.83 -6.85
CA ALA A 112 -2.46 11.41 -8.12
C ALA A 112 -3.03 12.83 -8.03
N TRP A 113 -3.53 13.24 -6.87
CA TRP A 113 -4.00 14.61 -6.64
C TRP A 113 -2.93 15.67 -6.88
N ILE A 114 -1.66 15.29 -6.75
CA ILE A 114 -0.51 16.15 -6.94
C ILE A 114 -0.22 16.34 -8.42
N CYS A 115 -0.42 15.29 -9.21
CA CYS A 115 -0.16 15.31 -10.65
C CYS A 115 -1.01 16.35 -11.38
N GLY A 116 -2.29 16.48 -11.00
CA GLY A 116 -3.21 17.41 -11.63
C GLY A 116 -2.81 18.88 -11.52
N VAL A 117 -1.89 19.22 -10.61
CA VAL A 117 -1.50 20.63 -10.36
C VAL A 117 -0.24 21.03 -11.12
N PHE A 118 0.74 20.12 -11.31
CA PHE A 118 2.00 20.47 -11.97
C PHE A 118 2.20 19.87 -13.37
N LEU A 119 1.22 19.15 -13.87
CA LEU A 119 1.22 18.68 -15.26
C LEU A 119 0.36 19.57 -16.16
N PRO A 120 0.64 19.65 -17.47
CA PRO A 120 1.63 18.89 -18.21
C PRO A 120 3.06 19.36 -17.99
N LEU A 121 4.02 18.44 -18.10
CA LEU A 121 5.43 18.78 -18.19
C LEU A 121 5.69 19.50 -19.52
N ARG A 122 6.72 20.37 -19.56
CA ARG A 122 7.14 20.97 -20.82
C ARG A 122 7.75 19.91 -21.73
N PRO A 123 7.57 20.01 -23.05
CA PRO A 123 8.27 19.14 -23.98
C PRO A 123 9.78 19.18 -23.72
N LEU A 124 10.39 18.01 -23.60
CA LEU A 124 11.84 17.87 -23.47
C LEU A 124 12.36 17.40 -24.82
N PRO A 125 13.26 18.17 -25.50
CA PRO A 125 13.75 17.81 -26.83
C PRO A 125 14.35 16.40 -26.86
N GLY A 126 13.93 15.59 -27.82
CA GLY A 126 14.41 14.20 -27.97
C GLY A 126 13.88 13.18 -26.99
N LEU A 127 12.96 13.57 -26.08
CA LEU A 127 12.37 12.66 -25.10
C LEU A 127 10.86 12.54 -25.26
N ARG A 128 10.36 11.31 -25.16
CA ARG A 128 8.93 11.02 -24.98
C ARG A 128 8.68 10.80 -23.47
N VAL A 129 7.77 11.56 -22.89
CA VAL A 129 7.47 11.48 -21.46
C VAL A 129 6.02 11.02 -21.26
N GLY A 130 5.85 9.81 -20.72
CA GLY A 130 4.56 9.30 -20.29
C GLY A 130 4.33 9.60 -18.81
N VAL A 131 3.08 9.78 -18.42
CA VAL A 131 2.73 10.04 -17.02
C VAL A 131 1.65 9.07 -16.53
N VAL A 132 1.92 8.38 -15.46
CA VAL A 132 0.98 7.52 -14.75
C VAL A 132 0.73 8.07 -13.35
N ALA A 133 -0.50 7.97 -12.87
CA ALA A 133 -0.88 8.49 -11.57
C ALA A 133 -1.69 7.47 -10.78
N THR A 134 -1.12 6.91 -9.70
CA THR A 134 -1.77 5.91 -8.86
C THR A 134 -2.46 6.51 -7.65
N PHE A 135 -3.72 6.15 -7.46
CA PHE A 135 -4.55 6.49 -6.30
C PHE A 135 -4.49 5.34 -5.28
N HIS A 136 -3.89 5.60 -4.10
CA HIS A 136 -3.79 4.62 -3.02
C HIS A 136 -4.95 4.66 -2.02
N GLY A 137 -5.96 5.47 -2.27
CA GLY A 137 -7.17 5.63 -1.47
C GLY A 137 -7.79 7.00 -1.67
N VAL A 138 -9.10 7.09 -1.59
CA VAL A 138 -9.89 8.30 -1.90
C VAL A 138 -10.56 8.89 -0.67
N THR A 139 -10.65 8.13 0.42
CA THR A 139 -11.43 8.47 1.61
C THR A 139 -11.03 9.78 2.30
N ALA A 140 -9.73 10.10 2.35
CA ALA A 140 -9.25 11.35 2.96
C ALA A 140 -9.63 12.61 2.16
N GLN A 141 -10.07 12.46 0.90
CA GLN A 141 -10.48 13.55 0.03
C GLN A 141 -11.99 13.80 0.05
N LEU A 142 -12.74 12.88 0.67
CA LEU A 142 -14.21 12.92 0.74
C LEU A 142 -14.71 13.67 1.98
N ASP A 143 -13.83 14.07 2.91
CA ASP A 143 -14.22 14.78 4.11
C ASP A 143 -14.76 16.17 3.75
N GLY A 144 -16.04 16.25 3.76
CA GLY A 144 -17.02 17.29 4.03
C GLY A 144 -16.84 18.73 3.50
N ARG A 145 -15.70 19.12 2.94
CA ARG A 145 -15.45 20.49 2.49
C ARG A 145 -15.80 20.66 1.01
N PRO A 146 -16.90 21.37 0.65
CA PRO A 146 -17.38 21.47 -0.74
C PRO A 146 -16.32 21.97 -1.73
N VAL A 147 -15.54 22.98 -1.33
CA VAL A 147 -14.45 23.57 -2.15
C VAL A 147 -13.35 22.54 -2.45
N ARG A 148 -12.99 21.71 -1.46
CA ARG A 148 -11.97 20.67 -1.62
C ARG A 148 -12.46 19.57 -2.56
N ARG A 149 -13.71 19.15 -2.43
CA ARG A 149 -14.35 18.18 -3.33
C ARG A 149 -14.40 18.70 -4.76
N TRP A 150 -14.82 19.94 -4.96
CA TRP A 150 -14.84 20.58 -6.28
C TRP A 150 -13.43 20.62 -6.90
N LEU A 151 -12.41 21.00 -6.14
CA LEU A 151 -11.02 21.03 -6.62
C LEU A 151 -10.53 19.63 -7.03
N HIS A 152 -10.81 18.61 -6.22
CA HIS A 152 -10.45 17.24 -6.55
C HIS A 152 -11.16 16.74 -7.81
N ARG A 153 -12.46 17.03 -7.95
CA ARG A 153 -13.21 16.72 -9.17
C ARG A 153 -12.62 17.38 -10.41
N TRP A 154 -12.31 18.66 -10.31
CA TRP A 154 -11.69 19.42 -11.40
C TRP A 154 -10.32 18.84 -11.80
N MET A 155 -9.48 18.52 -10.82
CA MET A 155 -8.17 17.92 -11.07
C MET A 155 -8.28 16.53 -11.71
N ALA A 156 -9.12 15.65 -11.17
CA ALA A 156 -9.28 14.30 -11.67
C ALA A 156 -9.83 14.28 -13.12
N ALA A 157 -10.81 15.13 -13.43
CA ALA A 157 -11.36 15.28 -14.78
C ALA A 157 -10.36 15.85 -15.80
N ARG A 158 -9.29 16.50 -15.31
CA ARG A 158 -8.24 17.06 -16.15
C ARG A 158 -7.16 16.05 -16.53
N LEU A 159 -6.92 15.01 -15.69
CA LEU A 159 -5.80 14.08 -15.89
C LEU A 159 -5.75 13.48 -17.31
N PRO A 160 -6.82 12.93 -17.89
CA PRO A 160 -6.75 12.36 -19.25
C PRO A 160 -6.49 13.43 -20.33
N ARG A 161 -7.04 14.64 -20.12
CA ARG A 161 -6.88 15.76 -21.08
C ARG A 161 -5.43 16.24 -21.20
N ILE A 162 -4.61 15.96 -20.20
CA ILE A 162 -3.18 16.29 -20.18
C ILE A 162 -2.30 15.07 -20.38
N GLY A 163 -2.86 13.95 -20.89
CA GLY A 163 -2.11 12.75 -21.22
C GLY A 163 -1.67 11.90 -20.01
N VAL A 164 -2.31 12.06 -18.84
CA VAL A 164 -2.02 11.23 -17.66
C VAL A 164 -2.90 9.99 -17.69
N LEU A 165 -2.31 8.82 -17.49
CA LEU A 165 -3.02 7.55 -17.30
C LEU A 165 -3.27 7.31 -15.82
N PRO A 166 -4.51 7.47 -15.33
CA PRO A 166 -4.81 7.28 -13.92
C PRO A 166 -5.03 5.81 -13.57
N THR A 167 -4.55 5.39 -12.40
CA THR A 167 -4.77 4.04 -11.84
C THR A 167 -5.32 4.11 -10.42
N SER A 168 -6.01 3.05 -10.00
CA SER A 168 -6.43 2.83 -8.62
C SER A 168 -5.93 1.48 -8.13
N VAL A 169 -5.62 1.36 -6.84
CA VAL A 169 -5.18 0.09 -6.24
C VAL A 169 -6.34 -0.85 -5.91
N ASP A 170 -7.57 -0.37 -5.93
CA ASP A 170 -8.78 -1.17 -5.69
C ASP A 170 -10.01 -0.56 -6.38
N ARG A 171 -11.02 -1.40 -6.62
CA ARG A 171 -12.26 -1.03 -7.30
C ARG A 171 -13.23 -0.28 -6.40
N ALA A 172 -13.26 -0.61 -5.10
CA ALA A 172 -14.20 -0.02 -4.17
C ALA A 172 -13.94 1.49 -3.99
N ASN A 173 -12.67 1.88 -3.78
CA ASN A 173 -12.30 3.28 -3.73
C ASN A 173 -12.47 3.99 -5.07
N LEU A 174 -12.23 3.28 -6.19
CA LEU A 174 -12.49 3.83 -7.52
C LEU A 174 -13.98 4.13 -7.71
N SER A 175 -14.86 3.16 -7.45
CA SER A 175 -16.32 3.35 -7.57
C SER A 175 -16.82 4.51 -6.68
N LEU A 176 -16.27 4.61 -5.46
CA LEU A 176 -16.57 5.74 -4.58
C LEU A 176 -16.09 7.08 -5.18
N ALA A 177 -14.90 7.11 -5.77
CA ALA A 177 -14.38 8.30 -6.45
C ALA A 177 -15.23 8.69 -7.67
N GLU A 178 -15.62 7.72 -8.48
CA GLU A 178 -16.52 7.95 -9.62
C GLU A 178 -17.85 8.57 -9.18
N GLN A 179 -18.48 8.01 -8.15
CA GLN A 179 -19.75 8.52 -7.62
C GLN A 179 -19.63 9.93 -7.02
N VAL A 180 -18.63 10.13 -6.14
CA VAL A 180 -18.51 11.39 -5.38
C VAL A 180 -17.88 12.52 -6.18
N LEU A 181 -16.92 12.19 -7.05
CA LEU A 181 -16.24 13.16 -7.90
C LEU A 181 -16.89 13.30 -9.28
N GLY A 182 -17.86 12.44 -9.61
CA GLY A 182 -18.54 12.45 -10.92
C GLY A 182 -17.57 12.18 -12.07
N LEU A 183 -16.67 11.21 -11.90
CA LEU A 183 -15.74 10.78 -12.93
C LEU A 183 -16.42 9.81 -13.88
N SER A 184 -15.99 9.81 -15.14
CA SER A 184 -16.51 8.83 -16.11
C SER A 184 -16.06 7.43 -15.75
N PRO A 185 -16.96 6.43 -15.72
CA PRO A 185 -16.58 5.03 -15.53
C PRO A 185 -15.56 4.56 -16.56
N GLY A 186 -14.62 3.72 -16.14
CA GLY A 186 -13.59 3.19 -17.03
C GLY A 186 -12.42 4.12 -17.33
N LEU A 187 -12.40 5.32 -16.73
CA LEU A 187 -11.28 6.26 -16.87
C LEU A 187 -9.99 5.72 -16.24
N PHE A 188 -10.12 4.95 -15.17
CA PHE A 188 -9.02 4.42 -14.39
C PHE A 188 -8.75 2.95 -14.71
N THR A 189 -7.48 2.58 -14.77
CA THR A 189 -7.08 1.16 -14.74
C THR A 189 -6.89 0.75 -13.27
N VAL A 190 -7.50 -0.37 -12.86
CA VAL A 190 -7.28 -0.93 -11.52
C VAL A 190 -6.07 -1.85 -11.57
N ILE A 191 -5.03 -1.50 -10.81
CA ILE A 191 -3.82 -2.32 -10.64
C ILE A 191 -3.59 -2.45 -9.14
N PRO A 192 -3.74 -3.66 -8.56
CA PRO A 192 -3.62 -3.85 -7.12
C PRO A 192 -2.19 -3.62 -6.63
N ASN A 193 -2.04 -3.44 -5.33
CA ASN A 193 -0.73 -3.52 -4.70
C ASN A 193 -0.18 -4.94 -4.80
N GLY A 194 1.14 -5.09 -4.90
CA GLY A 194 1.82 -6.38 -4.92
C GLY A 194 3.07 -6.37 -4.06
N VAL A 195 3.51 -7.56 -3.68
CA VAL A 195 4.79 -7.79 -3.00
C VAL A 195 5.51 -8.97 -3.63
N ALA A 196 6.83 -9.01 -3.51
CA ALA A 196 7.61 -10.14 -3.97
C ALA A 196 7.28 -11.40 -3.15
N ALA A 197 7.16 -12.54 -3.81
CA ALA A 197 7.11 -13.82 -3.11
C ALA A 197 8.44 -14.08 -2.36
N VAL A 198 8.35 -14.71 -1.21
CA VAL A 198 9.54 -15.17 -0.46
C VAL A 198 9.33 -16.65 -0.15
N ASP A 199 9.81 -17.51 -1.04
CA ASP A 199 9.53 -18.96 -1.02
C ASP A 199 9.94 -19.65 0.28
N SER A 200 10.96 -19.14 0.96
CA SER A 200 11.45 -19.68 2.24
C SER A 200 10.62 -19.25 3.44
N LEU A 201 9.71 -18.30 3.28
CA LEU A 201 8.88 -17.78 4.39
C LEU A 201 7.47 -18.34 4.32
N ARG A 202 7.05 -18.97 5.42
CA ARG A 202 5.66 -19.38 5.64
C ARG A 202 5.27 -19.03 7.08
N CYS A 203 4.00 -18.76 7.31
CA CYS A 203 3.49 -18.58 8.66
C CYS A 203 3.53 -19.91 9.42
N ALA A 204 3.54 -19.81 10.75
CA ALA A 204 3.50 -20.99 11.60
C ALA A 204 2.22 -21.80 11.34
N PRO A 205 2.30 -23.12 11.10
CA PRO A 205 1.11 -23.94 10.91
C PRO A 205 0.32 -24.05 12.21
N TRP A 206 -1.01 -23.99 12.11
CA TRP A 206 -1.89 -24.25 13.23
C TRP A 206 -2.43 -25.68 13.17
N ASN A 207 -2.16 -26.45 14.23
CA ASN A 207 -2.58 -27.85 14.34
C ASN A 207 -3.59 -28.08 15.47
N GLY A 208 -4.12 -27.02 16.07
CA GLY A 208 -5.08 -27.10 17.19
C GLY A 208 -4.45 -27.19 18.58
N THR A 209 -3.12 -27.16 18.70
CA THR A 209 -2.43 -27.29 19.99
C THR A 209 -1.52 -26.11 20.28
N GLY A 210 -1.35 -25.80 21.56
CA GLY A 210 -0.49 -24.71 21.99
C GLY A 210 -1.17 -23.35 22.02
N GLU A 211 -0.40 -22.31 21.78
CA GLU A 211 -0.85 -20.91 21.78
C GLU A 211 -1.20 -20.43 20.39
N PHE A 212 -2.43 -19.98 20.16
CA PHE A 212 -2.84 -19.33 18.91
C PHE A 212 -2.40 -17.85 18.91
N ARG A 213 -1.55 -17.47 17.98
CA ARG A 213 -0.96 -16.12 17.90
C ARG A 213 -1.62 -15.29 16.81
N VAL A 214 -2.22 -14.17 17.21
CA VAL A 214 -2.85 -13.18 16.33
C VAL A 214 -1.96 -11.97 16.23
N GLY A 215 -1.68 -11.44 15.05
CA GLY A 215 -0.95 -10.21 14.84
C GLY A 215 -1.86 -9.03 14.55
N HIS A 216 -1.55 -7.87 15.12
CA HIS A 216 -1.96 -6.57 14.62
C HIS A 216 -0.71 -5.84 14.14
N VAL A 217 -0.58 -5.62 12.83
CA VAL A 217 0.60 -5.00 12.22
C VAL A 217 0.18 -3.72 11.51
N GLY A 218 0.69 -2.60 11.97
CA GLY A 218 0.38 -1.28 11.40
C GLY A 218 0.28 -0.18 12.44
N SER A 219 -0.33 0.95 12.06
CA SER A 219 -0.46 2.07 12.98
C SER A 219 -1.36 1.72 14.18
N ILE A 220 -0.85 1.98 15.39
CA ILE A 220 -1.60 1.81 16.64
C ILE A 220 -2.48 3.03 16.83
N MET A 221 -3.72 2.94 16.36
CA MET A 221 -4.72 4.00 16.43
C MET A 221 -6.13 3.42 16.36
N GLU A 222 -7.09 4.08 17.01
CA GLU A 222 -8.49 3.63 17.17
C GLU A 222 -9.13 3.18 15.86
N ARG A 223 -8.97 3.95 14.79
CA ARG A 223 -9.57 3.60 13.48
C ARG A 223 -9.03 2.30 12.87
N LYS A 224 -7.88 1.79 13.33
CA LYS A 224 -7.30 0.51 12.89
C LYS A 224 -7.82 -0.67 13.72
N GLY A 225 -8.58 -0.42 14.79
CA GLY A 225 -9.32 -1.42 15.55
C GLY A 225 -8.47 -2.35 16.42
N TRP A 226 -7.23 -1.97 16.74
CA TRP A 226 -6.35 -2.76 17.60
C TRP A 226 -6.99 -3.10 18.95
N ARG A 227 -7.74 -2.13 19.53
CA ARG A 227 -8.43 -2.30 20.80
C ARG A 227 -9.53 -3.37 20.74
N ILE A 228 -10.31 -3.40 19.67
CA ILE A 228 -11.35 -4.43 19.45
C ILE A 228 -10.73 -5.82 19.42
N VAL A 229 -9.58 -5.97 18.79
CA VAL A 229 -8.85 -7.25 18.73
C VAL A 229 -8.32 -7.64 20.12
N ALA A 230 -7.76 -6.68 20.86
CA ALA A 230 -7.28 -6.91 22.22
C ALA A 230 -8.42 -7.38 23.13
N ASP A 231 -9.56 -6.70 23.12
CA ASP A 231 -10.74 -7.08 23.92
C ASP A 231 -11.31 -8.45 23.51
N ALA A 232 -11.28 -8.80 22.21
CA ALA A 232 -11.67 -10.11 21.72
C ALA A 232 -10.75 -11.24 22.24
N VAL A 233 -9.44 -10.99 22.24
CA VAL A 233 -8.45 -11.93 22.81
C VAL A 233 -8.62 -12.09 24.31
N LEU A 234 -8.80 -11.00 25.05
CA LEU A 234 -9.04 -11.07 26.51
C LEU A 234 -10.32 -11.83 26.83
N ARG A 235 -11.39 -11.63 26.05
CA ARG A 235 -12.64 -12.38 26.19
C ARG A 235 -12.47 -13.89 25.92
N LEU A 236 -11.64 -14.27 24.95
CA LEU A 236 -11.35 -15.68 24.70
C LEU A 236 -10.49 -16.28 25.83
N ARG A 237 -9.49 -15.54 26.31
CA ARG A 237 -8.67 -15.96 27.46
C ARG A 237 -9.51 -16.20 28.70
N SER A 238 -10.48 -15.33 28.99
CA SER A 238 -11.40 -15.52 30.15
C SER A 238 -12.26 -16.77 30.02
N LYS A 239 -12.41 -17.31 28.80
CA LYS A 239 -13.11 -18.58 28.53
C LYS A 239 -12.19 -19.80 28.44
N GLY A 240 -10.89 -19.64 28.77
CA GLY A 240 -9.90 -20.72 28.80
C GLY A 240 -9.19 -20.99 27.50
N PHE A 241 -9.42 -20.21 26.43
CA PHE A 241 -8.70 -20.38 25.17
C PHE A 241 -7.25 -19.86 25.29
N ASN A 242 -6.30 -20.65 24.79
CA ASN A 242 -4.90 -20.24 24.77
C ASN A 242 -4.58 -19.42 23.51
N VAL A 243 -4.83 -18.11 23.57
CA VAL A 243 -4.66 -17.16 22.45
C VAL A 243 -3.91 -15.92 22.92
N ARG A 244 -3.01 -15.39 22.08
CA ARG A 244 -2.24 -14.15 22.33
C ARG A 244 -2.40 -13.20 21.16
N LEU A 245 -2.54 -11.90 21.46
CA LEU A 245 -2.38 -10.80 20.49
C LEU A 245 -0.97 -10.23 20.58
N ILE A 246 -0.32 -10.12 19.43
CA ILE A 246 0.98 -9.46 19.26
C ILE A 246 0.76 -8.21 18.41
N MET A 247 0.97 -7.04 19.00
CA MET A 247 0.79 -5.73 18.35
C MET A 247 2.14 -5.15 17.92
N ALA A 248 2.27 -4.82 16.65
CA ALA A 248 3.49 -4.23 16.07
C ALA A 248 3.16 -2.98 15.27
N GLY A 249 3.80 -1.87 15.62
CA GLY A 249 3.64 -0.58 14.97
C GLY A 249 3.74 0.57 15.95
N ALA A 250 3.60 1.79 15.44
CA ALA A 250 3.59 3.02 16.23
C ALA A 250 2.34 3.84 15.89
N GLY A 251 1.92 4.73 16.80
CA GLY A 251 0.74 5.56 16.56
C GLY A 251 0.29 6.37 17.77
N PRO A 252 -0.80 7.12 17.64
CA PRO A 252 -1.30 7.96 18.73
C PRO A 252 -1.64 7.19 20.01
N ASP A 253 -2.10 5.92 19.87
CA ASP A 253 -2.58 5.11 20.99
C ASP A 253 -1.46 4.18 21.55
N GLU A 254 -0.20 4.45 21.22
CA GLU A 254 0.95 3.62 21.58
C GLU A 254 1.09 3.45 23.11
N ALA A 255 0.93 4.54 23.86
CA ALA A 255 1.00 4.49 25.32
C ALA A 255 -0.11 3.62 25.94
N GLU A 256 -1.33 3.68 25.37
CA GLU A 256 -2.45 2.86 25.81
C GLU A 256 -2.22 1.37 25.47
N ALA A 257 -1.73 1.07 24.27
CA ALA A 257 -1.43 -0.31 23.87
C ALA A 257 -0.36 -0.93 24.75
N HIS A 258 0.68 -0.17 25.08
CA HIS A 258 1.75 -0.60 25.99
C HIS A 258 1.21 -0.86 27.42
N ALA A 259 0.41 0.06 27.97
CA ALA A 259 -0.19 -0.09 29.29
C ALA A 259 -1.11 -1.31 29.36
N LEU A 260 -1.95 -1.51 28.32
CA LEU A 260 -2.85 -2.63 28.23
C LEU A 260 -2.11 -3.98 28.15
N ALA A 261 -1.06 -4.06 27.34
CA ALA A 261 -0.23 -5.26 27.22
C ALA A 261 0.47 -5.58 28.55
N SER A 262 0.97 -4.57 29.26
CA SER A 262 1.60 -4.72 30.57
C SER A 262 0.63 -5.20 31.66
N ALA A 263 -0.65 -4.81 31.55
CA ALA A 263 -1.70 -5.25 32.49
C ALA A 263 -2.17 -6.70 32.22
N HIS A 264 -1.91 -7.24 31.03
CA HIS A 264 -2.37 -8.58 30.63
C HIS A 264 -1.22 -9.43 30.04
N PRO A 265 -0.15 -9.67 30.82
CA PRO A 265 0.99 -10.44 30.36
C PRO A 265 0.58 -11.87 29.96
N GLY A 266 1.09 -12.38 28.84
CA GLY A 266 0.73 -13.68 28.30
C GLY A 266 -0.55 -13.69 27.44
N ALA A 267 -1.38 -12.66 27.48
CA ALA A 267 -2.52 -12.49 26.56
C ALA A 267 -2.24 -11.45 25.49
N LEU A 268 -1.57 -10.38 25.87
CA LEU A 268 -1.25 -9.26 24.98
C LEU A 268 0.26 -8.97 25.03
N GLU A 269 0.80 -8.62 23.86
CA GLU A 269 2.20 -8.22 23.70
C GLU A 269 2.28 -7.02 22.77
N TYR A 270 3.05 -5.98 23.15
CA TYR A 270 3.30 -4.82 22.32
C TYR A 270 4.79 -4.69 22.03
N LEU A 271 5.16 -4.78 20.75
CA LEU A 271 6.54 -4.80 20.29
C LEU A 271 7.06 -3.42 19.85
N GLY A 272 6.18 -2.41 19.78
CA GLY A 272 6.55 -1.14 19.12
C GLY A 272 6.75 -1.33 17.60
N TYR A 273 7.57 -0.47 17.01
CA TYR A 273 7.87 -0.55 15.59
C TYR A 273 8.76 -1.77 15.27
N VAL A 274 8.30 -2.61 14.38
CA VAL A 274 9.03 -3.78 13.86
C VAL A 274 9.47 -3.50 12.42
N THR A 275 10.77 -3.59 12.17
CA THR A 275 11.32 -3.50 10.81
C THR A 275 11.01 -4.77 10.04
N ASP A 276 10.50 -4.64 8.82
CA ASP A 276 10.10 -5.75 7.95
C ASP A 276 9.26 -6.81 8.69
N PRO A 277 8.01 -6.48 9.08
CA PRO A 277 7.17 -7.42 9.84
C PRO A 277 6.84 -8.69 9.04
N ARG A 278 6.88 -8.64 7.71
CA ARG A 278 6.70 -9.81 6.84
C ARG A 278 7.76 -10.88 7.10
N ARG A 279 9.02 -10.50 7.36
CA ARG A 279 10.11 -11.43 7.66
C ARG A 279 10.26 -11.72 9.15
N ASN A 280 10.09 -10.70 9.98
CA ASN A 280 10.49 -10.78 11.39
C ASN A 280 9.36 -11.17 12.35
N LEU A 281 8.09 -11.00 11.93
CA LEU A 281 6.93 -11.23 12.78
C LEU A 281 5.90 -12.19 12.16
N MET A 282 5.43 -11.95 10.93
CA MET A 282 4.33 -12.70 10.33
C MET A 282 4.56 -14.22 10.28
N PRO A 283 5.80 -14.73 10.07
CA PRO A 283 6.05 -16.18 10.12
C PRO A 283 5.80 -16.83 11.49
N LYS A 284 5.73 -16.04 12.56
CA LYS A 284 5.47 -16.52 13.93
C LYS A 284 3.99 -16.50 14.31
N LEU A 285 3.14 -15.95 13.45
CA LEU A 285 1.71 -15.78 13.68
C LEU A 285 0.87 -16.92 13.06
N HIS A 286 -0.35 -17.06 13.53
CA HIS A 286 -1.37 -17.93 12.95
C HIS A 286 -2.49 -17.14 12.27
N ALA A 287 -2.65 -15.85 12.57
CA ALA A 287 -3.61 -14.97 11.92
C ALA A 287 -3.12 -13.52 11.93
N LEU A 288 -3.49 -12.74 10.89
CA LEU A 288 -3.40 -11.28 10.90
C LEU A 288 -4.79 -10.69 11.15
N SER A 289 -4.87 -9.64 11.98
CA SER A 289 -6.10 -8.87 12.19
C SER A 289 -6.01 -7.49 11.56
N VAL A 290 -7.03 -7.11 10.76
CA VAL A 290 -7.17 -5.80 10.11
C VAL A 290 -8.60 -5.29 10.30
N ILE A 291 -8.94 -4.84 11.52
CA ILE A 291 -10.28 -4.42 11.93
C ILE A 291 -10.45 -2.90 11.76
N SER A 292 -10.12 -2.44 10.58
CA SER A 292 -10.09 -1.01 10.25
C SER A 292 -11.47 -0.44 9.95
N ALA A 293 -11.67 0.86 10.25
CA ALA A 293 -12.86 1.60 9.83
C ALA A 293 -12.81 2.02 8.35
N HIS A 294 -11.61 2.27 7.82
CA HIS A 294 -11.37 2.68 6.43
C HIS A 294 -10.02 2.18 5.95
N GLU A 295 -9.96 1.67 4.73
CA GLU A 295 -8.73 1.27 4.02
C GLU A 295 -8.85 1.55 2.52
N GLY A 296 -7.67 1.53 1.84
CA GLY A 296 -7.59 1.19 0.44
C GLY A 296 -7.45 -0.33 0.30
N LEU A 297 -6.43 -0.79 -0.42
CA LEU A 297 -5.97 -2.17 -0.38
C LEU A 297 -4.73 -2.23 0.52
N PRO A 298 -4.85 -2.68 1.80
CA PRO A 298 -3.74 -2.64 2.75
C PRO A 298 -2.59 -3.55 2.32
N LEU A 299 -1.38 -3.00 2.24
CA LEU A 299 -0.19 -3.78 1.91
C LEU A 299 0.04 -4.91 2.93
N THR A 300 -0.24 -4.66 4.21
CA THR A 300 -0.11 -5.66 5.27
C THR A 300 -0.94 -6.92 5.06
N ILE A 301 -2.10 -6.82 4.39
CA ILE A 301 -2.88 -8.01 4.00
C ILE A 301 -2.12 -8.80 2.93
N ILE A 302 -1.59 -8.14 1.91
CA ILE A 302 -0.85 -8.78 0.83
C ILE A 302 0.46 -9.39 1.35
N GLU A 303 1.14 -8.70 2.27
CA GLU A 303 2.32 -9.22 2.99
C GLU A 303 1.97 -10.49 3.78
N ALA A 304 0.85 -10.49 4.51
CA ALA A 304 0.37 -11.68 5.22
C ALA A 304 0.03 -12.83 4.26
N MET A 305 -0.63 -12.52 3.16
CA MET A 305 -0.97 -13.51 2.13
C MET A 305 0.28 -14.15 1.50
N SER A 306 1.37 -13.39 1.33
CA SER A 306 2.63 -13.89 0.77
C SER A 306 3.31 -14.96 1.62
N VAL A 307 3.01 -14.99 2.92
CA VAL A 307 3.49 -16.04 3.84
C VAL A 307 2.39 -17.07 4.20
N GLY A 308 1.24 -16.99 3.53
CA GLY A 308 0.11 -17.88 3.76
C GLY A 308 -0.66 -17.62 5.07
N LEU A 309 -0.52 -16.44 5.66
CA LEU A 309 -1.16 -16.08 6.93
C LEU A 309 -2.62 -15.68 6.68
N PRO A 310 -3.63 -16.46 7.19
CA PRO A 310 -5.03 -16.10 7.06
C PRO A 310 -5.36 -14.79 7.78
N VAL A 311 -6.35 -14.05 7.26
CA VAL A 311 -6.68 -12.70 7.72
C VAL A 311 -8.09 -12.62 8.27
N ILE A 312 -8.25 -12.00 9.46
CA ILE A 312 -9.55 -11.51 9.93
C ILE A 312 -9.60 -10.01 9.66
N ALA A 313 -10.58 -9.56 8.89
CA ALA A 313 -10.68 -8.16 8.51
C ALA A 313 -12.13 -7.65 8.51
N THR A 314 -12.28 -6.33 8.48
CA THR A 314 -13.55 -5.68 8.15
C THR A 314 -13.70 -5.54 6.63
N ALA A 315 -14.94 -5.63 6.14
CA ALA A 315 -15.24 -5.50 4.69
C ALA A 315 -15.26 -4.03 4.26
N VAL A 316 -14.12 -3.33 4.34
CA VAL A 316 -14.00 -1.89 3.97
C VAL A 316 -12.97 -1.68 2.87
N GLY A 317 -13.25 -0.73 1.98
CA GLY A 317 -12.36 -0.40 0.85
C GLY A 317 -12.04 -1.60 -0.03
N GLY A 318 -10.76 -1.76 -0.39
CA GLY A 318 -10.28 -2.88 -1.21
C GLY A 318 -10.07 -4.21 -0.45
N ILE A 319 -10.35 -4.28 0.86
CA ILE A 319 -10.15 -5.52 1.62
C ILE A 319 -10.93 -6.72 1.03
N PRO A 320 -12.22 -6.59 0.61
CA PRO A 320 -12.94 -7.69 -0.02
C PRO A 320 -12.36 -8.16 -1.36
N GLU A 321 -11.51 -7.36 -1.98
CA GLU A 321 -10.78 -7.75 -3.20
C GLU A 321 -9.60 -8.69 -2.89
N ALA A 322 -9.05 -8.65 -1.68
CA ALA A 322 -7.99 -9.55 -1.22
C ALA A 322 -8.51 -10.72 -0.37
N VAL A 323 -9.50 -10.48 0.48
CA VAL A 323 -10.04 -11.47 1.41
C VAL A 323 -11.46 -11.83 0.98
N THR A 324 -11.70 -13.11 0.70
CA THR A 324 -13.02 -13.69 0.46
C THR A 324 -13.46 -14.40 1.72
N ASP A 325 -14.59 -13.97 2.29
CA ASP A 325 -15.13 -14.52 3.54
C ASP A 325 -15.33 -16.04 3.45
N GLY A 326 -14.87 -16.75 4.47
CA GLY A 326 -14.94 -18.22 4.53
C GLY A 326 -13.97 -18.97 3.61
N ALA A 327 -13.26 -18.30 2.69
CA ALA A 327 -12.37 -18.95 1.74
C ALA A 327 -10.88 -18.80 2.10
N ASN A 328 -10.37 -17.57 2.20
CA ASN A 328 -8.97 -17.31 2.54
C ASN A 328 -8.82 -16.41 3.78
N GLY A 329 -9.90 -16.22 4.53
CA GLY A 329 -9.96 -15.42 5.74
C GLY A 329 -11.41 -15.21 6.18
N PHE A 330 -11.59 -14.35 7.18
CA PHE A 330 -12.92 -13.94 7.63
C PHE A 330 -13.12 -12.43 7.44
N LEU A 331 -14.28 -12.06 6.88
CA LEU A 331 -14.77 -10.69 6.84
C LEU A 331 -15.83 -10.53 7.93
N VAL A 332 -15.53 -9.73 8.95
CA VAL A 332 -16.36 -9.61 10.14
C VAL A 332 -16.81 -8.17 10.40
N PRO A 333 -17.97 -7.97 11.05
CA PRO A 333 -18.32 -6.68 11.63
C PRO A 333 -17.24 -6.18 12.60
N ARG A 334 -17.10 -4.85 12.70
CA ARG A 334 -16.13 -4.20 13.57
C ARG A 334 -16.55 -4.26 15.04
N THR A 335 -16.72 -5.47 15.59
CA THR A 335 -17.14 -5.72 16.97
C THR A 335 -16.28 -6.79 17.66
N VAL A 336 -16.19 -6.73 18.97
CA VAL A 336 -15.45 -7.70 19.80
C VAL A 336 -15.99 -9.11 19.62
N GLU A 337 -17.32 -9.25 19.57
CA GLU A 337 -18.01 -10.52 19.42
C GLU A 337 -17.69 -11.23 18.11
N ALA A 338 -17.73 -10.47 17.01
CA ALA A 338 -17.46 -11.02 15.68
C ALA A 338 -16.00 -11.45 15.51
N VAL A 339 -15.06 -10.64 16.00
CA VAL A 339 -13.62 -10.98 15.99
C VAL A 339 -13.36 -12.20 16.87
N ALA A 340 -13.91 -12.25 18.08
CA ALA A 340 -13.75 -13.39 18.98
C ALA A 340 -14.36 -14.69 18.38
N GLY A 341 -15.51 -14.58 17.71
CA GLY A 341 -16.15 -15.71 17.02
C GLY A 341 -15.26 -16.30 15.91
N ALA A 342 -14.72 -15.46 15.06
CA ALA A 342 -13.83 -15.87 13.98
C ALA A 342 -12.53 -16.51 14.50
N LEU A 343 -11.90 -15.91 15.51
CA LEU A 343 -10.71 -16.48 16.17
C LEU A 343 -11.02 -17.84 16.80
N LYS A 344 -12.15 -17.96 17.50
CA LYS A 344 -12.60 -19.20 18.10
C LYS A 344 -12.75 -20.31 17.05
N THR A 345 -13.35 -20.00 15.89
CA THR A 345 -13.50 -20.97 14.78
C THR A 345 -12.15 -21.57 14.38
N TRP A 346 -11.11 -20.76 14.18
CA TRP A 346 -9.78 -21.29 13.83
C TRP A 346 -9.12 -22.07 14.97
N ILE A 347 -9.29 -21.62 16.21
CA ILE A 347 -8.71 -22.31 17.38
C ILE A 347 -9.31 -23.72 17.53
N GLU A 348 -10.63 -23.85 17.37
CA GLU A 348 -11.35 -25.11 17.53
C GLU A 348 -11.32 -26.00 16.29
N LEU A 349 -11.20 -25.42 15.10
CA LEU A 349 -11.27 -26.13 13.82
C LEU A 349 -9.99 -25.90 12.98
N PRO A 350 -8.86 -26.56 13.34
CA PRO A 350 -7.58 -26.36 12.65
C PRO A 350 -7.63 -26.74 11.16
N GLY A 351 -8.53 -27.65 10.75
CA GLY A 351 -8.76 -27.98 9.36
C GLY A 351 -9.29 -26.80 8.54
N VAL A 352 -10.16 -25.96 9.11
CA VAL A 352 -10.63 -24.72 8.48
C VAL A 352 -9.48 -23.74 8.30
N TRP A 353 -8.64 -23.59 9.33
CA TRP A 353 -7.44 -22.75 9.24
C TRP A 353 -6.51 -23.22 8.11
N GLN A 354 -6.25 -24.55 8.04
CA GLN A 354 -5.37 -25.13 7.01
C GLN A 354 -5.88 -24.90 5.59
N GLN A 355 -7.19 -25.03 5.38
CA GLN A 355 -7.81 -24.73 4.09
C GLN A 355 -7.62 -23.26 3.70
N MET A 356 -7.88 -22.36 4.65
CA MET A 356 -7.69 -20.91 4.42
C MET A 356 -6.22 -20.53 4.20
N HIS A 357 -5.28 -21.15 4.90
CA HIS A 357 -3.85 -20.99 4.66
C HIS A 357 -3.47 -21.30 3.20
N THR A 358 -3.90 -22.45 2.71
CA THR A 358 -3.64 -22.86 1.30
C THR A 358 -4.30 -21.89 0.32
N ALA A 359 -5.57 -21.58 0.52
CA ALA A 359 -6.29 -20.65 -0.36
C ALA A 359 -5.71 -19.23 -0.35
N THR A 360 -5.12 -18.81 0.78
CA THR A 360 -4.42 -17.53 0.92
C THR A 360 -3.19 -17.47 0.03
N LEU A 361 -2.34 -18.50 0.05
CA LEU A 361 -1.16 -18.62 -0.83
C LEU A 361 -1.56 -18.67 -2.30
N ASP A 362 -2.55 -19.48 -2.64
CA ASP A 362 -3.02 -19.61 -4.02
C ASP A 362 -3.53 -18.28 -4.57
N ARG A 363 -4.28 -17.53 -3.76
CA ARG A 363 -4.78 -16.21 -4.16
C ARG A 363 -3.65 -15.20 -4.30
N PHE A 364 -2.69 -15.19 -3.36
CA PHE A 364 -1.49 -14.35 -3.45
C PHE A 364 -0.75 -14.59 -4.76
N ASN A 365 -0.41 -15.82 -5.05
CA ASN A 365 0.35 -16.20 -6.24
C ASN A 365 -0.34 -15.82 -7.55
N ARG A 366 -1.68 -15.88 -7.59
CA ARG A 366 -2.45 -15.54 -8.80
C ARG A 366 -2.69 -14.04 -9.01
N GLN A 367 -2.72 -13.23 -7.95
CA GLN A 367 -3.23 -11.86 -8.06
C GLN A 367 -2.29 -10.79 -7.51
N PHE A 368 -1.48 -11.09 -6.48
CA PHE A 368 -0.75 -10.10 -5.70
C PHE A 368 0.77 -10.32 -5.69
N GLU A 369 1.23 -11.40 -6.32
CA GLU A 369 2.65 -11.57 -6.56
C GLU A 369 3.15 -10.44 -7.48
N ILE A 370 4.29 -9.86 -7.15
CA ILE A 370 4.79 -8.61 -7.77
C ILE A 370 4.99 -8.73 -9.27
N GLY A 371 5.34 -9.91 -9.79
CA GLY A 371 5.53 -10.15 -11.21
C GLY A 371 4.25 -9.94 -12.01
N HIS A 372 3.09 -10.38 -11.48
CA HIS A 372 1.79 -10.13 -12.10
C HIS A 372 1.39 -8.65 -12.07
N VAL A 373 1.69 -7.97 -10.97
CA VAL A 373 1.43 -6.53 -10.86
C VAL A 373 2.32 -5.74 -11.81
N MET A 374 3.59 -6.12 -11.93
CA MET A 374 4.51 -5.51 -12.89
C MET A 374 4.05 -5.66 -14.34
N GLN A 375 3.57 -6.84 -14.74
CA GLN A 375 3.05 -7.05 -16.11
C GLN A 375 1.89 -6.11 -16.45
N GLN A 376 1.03 -5.81 -15.47
CA GLN A 376 -0.05 -4.83 -15.66
C GLN A 376 0.50 -3.40 -15.83
N TYR A 377 1.52 -3.03 -15.03
CA TYR A 377 2.18 -1.74 -15.19
C TYR A 377 2.99 -1.66 -16.49
N ASP A 378 3.67 -2.73 -16.93
CA ASP A 378 4.38 -2.79 -18.22
C ASP A 378 3.42 -2.46 -19.38
N SER A 379 2.24 -3.11 -19.40
CA SER A 379 1.20 -2.85 -20.39
C SER A 379 0.67 -1.40 -20.33
N LEU A 380 0.56 -0.83 -19.13
CA LEU A 380 0.13 0.54 -18.95
C LEU A 380 1.20 1.54 -19.41
N TYR A 381 2.47 1.27 -19.10
CA TYR A 381 3.60 2.12 -19.51
C TYR A 381 3.79 2.12 -21.04
N ALA A 382 3.61 0.95 -21.69
CA ALA A 382 3.63 0.87 -23.15
C ALA A 382 2.56 1.77 -23.78
N ARG A 383 1.34 1.82 -23.22
CA ARG A 383 0.27 2.72 -23.67
C ARG A 383 0.62 4.21 -23.57
N CYS A 384 1.56 4.62 -22.71
CA CYS A 384 2.03 6.01 -22.68
C CYS A 384 2.72 6.43 -23.99
N PHE A 385 3.19 5.46 -24.78
CA PHE A 385 4.02 5.70 -25.95
C PHE A 385 3.45 5.09 -27.23
N ASP A 386 2.23 4.53 -27.16
CA ASP A 386 1.59 3.77 -28.26
C ASP A 386 2.50 2.63 -28.76
N LEU A 387 3.11 1.87 -27.83
CA LEU A 387 3.98 0.74 -28.05
C LEU A 387 3.24 -0.59 -27.91
#